data_7d39bdb5f63bb879dc795edff878b03e
#
_entry.id   7d39bdb5f63bb879dc795edff878b03e
#
_cell.length_a   1.000
_cell.length_b   1.000
_cell.length_c   1.000
_cell.angle_alpha   90.00
_cell.angle_beta   90.00
_cell.angle_gamma   90.00
#
_symmetry.space_group_name_H-M   'P 1'
#
loop_
_entity.id
_entity.type
_entity.pdbx_description
1 polymer ?
#
loop_
_entity_poly.entity_id
_entity_poly.type
_entity_poly.pdbx_seq_one_letter_code
_entity_poly.pdbx_strand_id
1 'polypeptide(L)'
;MNETSKTATITHNGNSFTIPDWMREEGVTAGQLRSHLDLSSDAEPYRQTSSGHELISDDQPVQLQEGDRLGSVTRFTAAGPRVNTQRVNEELRLLESVAPGKVDWTEDLNYVRIRDYRLPSGYKPETTNVLIVVPDNYGFGVPLRESYIDPNIRLQRGGRWTEIPHYFDKEKTFAKTKRARLKGWRFMCVEFDRWKSGDSFLTYLDGLRLFLSDPYRYPHQH
;
A
#
# COMPACT_ATOMS: atom_id res chain seq x y z
N MET A 1 -50.84 23.76 26.61
CA MET A 1 -50.45 22.34 26.54
C MET A 1 -48.96 22.32 26.24
N ASN A 2 -48.15 21.98 27.25
CA ASN A 2 -46.72 21.83 27.03
C ASN A 2 -46.47 20.47 26.36
N GLU A 3 -46.19 20.49 25.08
CA GLU A 3 -45.59 19.31 24.43
C GLU A 3 -44.19 19.12 25.04
N THR A 4 -44.07 18.15 25.91
CA THR A 4 -42.79 17.66 26.38
C THR A 4 -42.09 17.06 25.15
N SER A 5 -41.14 17.78 24.59
CA SER A 5 -40.20 17.29 23.57
C SER A 5 -39.59 16.00 24.11
N LYS A 6 -40.01 14.85 23.59
CA LYS A 6 -39.42 13.57 23.91
C LYS A 6 -38.07 13.47 23.18
N THR A 7 -37.06 13.91 23.86
CA THR A 7 -35.67 13.70 23.38
C THR A 7 -35.38 12.20 23.36
N ALA A 8 -35.10 11.67 22.18
CA ALA A 8 -34.68 10.27 22.08
C ALA A 8 -33.17 10.16 22.34
N THR A 9 -32.80 9.04 22.93
CA THR A 9 -31.41 8.75 23.29
C THR A 9 -30.87 7.60 22.43
N ILE A 10 -29.74 7.78 21.81
CA ILE A 10 -28.99 6.75 21.12
C ILE A 10 -27.71 6.44 21.88
N THR A 11 -27.12 5.30 21.62
CA THR A 11 -25.82 4.91 22.18
C THR A 11 -24.81 4.79 21.06
N HIS A 12 -23.66 5.48 21.19
CA HIS A 12 -22.56 5.35 20.26
C HIS A 12 -21.28 4.96 21.02
N ASN A 13 -20.69 3.82 20.69
CA ASN A 13 -19.49 3.27 21.34
C ASN A 13 -19.60 3.24 22.89
N GLY A 14 -20.79 2.93 23.40
CA GLY A 14 -21.07 2.85 24.85
C GLY A 14 -21.43 4.18 25.52
N ASN A 15 -21.35 5.31 24.82
CA ASN A 15 -21.77 6.61 25.33
C ASN A 15 -23.19 6.96 24.83
N SER A 16 -23.98 7.57 25.70
CA SER A 16 -25.35 8.00 25.37
C SER A 16 -25.35 9.42 24.81
N PHE A 17 -26.07 9.62 23.72
CA PHE A 17 -26.24 10.91 23.05
C PHE A 17 -27.72 11.19 22.86
N THR A 18 -28.10 12.46 23.07
CA THR A 18 -29.47 12.93 22.79
C THR A 18 -29.53 13.35 21.33
N ILE A 19 -30.51 12.82 20.59
CA ILE A 19 -30.75 13.20 19.21
C ILE A 19 -31.86 14.26 19.12
N PRO A 20 -31.69 15.30 18.31
CA PRO A 20 -32.70 16.28 18.02
C PRO A 20 -33.92 15.68 17.31
N ASP A 21 -35.09 16.25 17.50
CA ASP A 21 -36.34 15.74 16.90
C ASP A 21 -36.26 15.65 15.37
N TRP A 22 -35.59 16.59 14.71
CA TRP A 22 -35.44 16.59 13.26
C TRP A 22 -34.66 15.35 12.74
N MET A 23 -33.70 14.85 13.49
CA MET A 23 -32.98 13.60 13.11
C MET A 23 -33.87 12.37 13.15
N ARG A 24 -34.94 12.43 13.93
CA ARG A 24 -35.91 11.34 14.03
C ARG A 24 -36.98 11.44 12.92
N GLU A 25 -37.41 12.64 12.60
CA GLU A 25 -38.51 12.88 11.66
C GLU A 25 -38.03 12.83 10.21
N GLU A 26 -36.96 13.51 9.92
CA GLU A 26 -36.42 13.64 8.55
C GLU A 26 -35.43 12.53 8.19
N GLY A 27 -34.92 11.83 9.21
CA GLY A 27 -33.80 10.92 9.06
C GLY A 27 -32.45 11.62 9.09
N VAL A 28 -31.40 10.85 9.24
CA VAL A 28 -30.03 11.37 9.38
C VAL A 28 -29.10 10.70 8.39
N THR A 29 -28.23 11.50 7.77
CA THR A 29 -27.16 11.02 6.90
C THR A 29 -25.87 10.76 7.70
N ALA A 30 -24.93 10.04 7.11
CA ALA A 30 -23.61 9.80 7.71
C ALA A 30 -22.87 11.11 8.01
N GLY A 31 -22.94 12.11 7.13
CA GLY A 31 -22.32 13.41 7.34
C GLY A 31 -22.90 14.17 8.53
N GLN A 32 -24.20 14.12 8.69
CA GLN A 32 -24.87 14.74 9.84
C GLN A 32 -24.52 14.02 11.16
N LEU A 33 -24.42 12.69 11.15
CA LEU A 33 -23.98 11.92 12.31
C LEU A 33 -22.52 12.19 12.66
N ARG A 34 -21.65 12.27 11.66
CA ARG A 34 -20.23 12.62 11.89
C ARG A 34 -20.12 13.96 12.61
N SER A 35 -20.85 14.96 12.13
CA SER A 35 -20.85 16.29 12.73
C SER A 35 -21.45 16.30 14.15
N HIS A 36 -22.54 15.57 14.36
CA HIS A 36 -23.23 15.54 15.65
C HIS A 36 -22.50 14.76 16.75
N LEU A 37 -21.80 13.70 16.37
CA LEU A 37 -21.06 12.82 17.26
C LEU A 37 -19.55 13.15 17.32
N ASP A 38 -19.13 14.25 16.69
CA ASP A 38 -17.71 14.68 16.57
C ASP A 38 -16.79 13.55 16.06
N LEU A 39 -17.24 12.88 15.00
CA LEU A 39 -16.48 11.81 14.37
C LEU A 39 -15.57 12.36 13.28
N SER A 40 -14.48 11.65 13.00
CA SER A 40 -13.60 11.99 11.88
C SER A 40 -14.35 11.90 10.53
N SER A 41 -13.88 12.65 9.54
CA SER A 41 -14.51 12.70 8.20
C SER A 41 -14.51 11.35 7.47
N ASP A 42 -13.62 10.43 7.85
CA ASP A 42 -13.47 9.07 7.33
C ASP A 42 -14.20 8.01 8.17
N ALA A 43 -14.92 8.43 9.22
CA ALA A 43 -15.75 7.53 10.00
C ALA A 43 -17.03 7.16 9.24
N GLU A 44 -17.32 5.88 9.13
CA GLU A 44 -18.59 5.35 8.63
C GLU A 44 -19.48 4.96 9.82
N PRO A 45 -20.52 5.74 10.10
CA PRO A 45 -21.48 5.37 11.12
C PRO A 45 -22.35 4.19 10.63
N TYR A 46 -22.66 3.31 11.54
CA TYR A 46 -23.57 2.20 11.29
C TYR A 46 -24.58 2.05 12.45
N ARG A 47 -25.75 1.52 12.13
CA ARG A 47 -26.74 1.12 13.11
C ARG A 47 -26.64 -0.39 13.37
N GLN A 48 -26.65 -0.77 14.63
CA GLN A 48 -26.68 -2.16 15.04
C GLN A 48 -28.12 -2.68 14.98
N THR A 49 -28.36 -3.71 14.20
CA THR A 49 -29.66 -4.35 14.03
C THR A 49 -29.62 -5.79 14.55
N SER A 50 -30.78 -6.42 14.69
CA SER A 50 -30.86 -7.84 15.07
C SER A 50 -30.24 -8.80 14.03
N SER A 51 -30.12 -8.35 12.78
CA SER A 51 -29.54 -9.11 11.66
C SER A 51 -28.08 -8.76 11.34
N GLY A 52 -27.48 -7.79 12.06
CA GLY A 52 -26.09 -7.36 11.84
C GLY A 52 -25.93 -5.84 11.93
N HIS A 53 -25.13 -5.29 11.03
CA HIS A 53 -24.85 -3.86 10.98
C HIS A 53 -25.40 -3.27 9.68
N GLU A 54 -26.13 -2.17 9.80
CA GLU A 54 -26.62 -1.38 8.68
C GLU A 54 -25.79 -0.11 8.56
N LEU A 55 -25.03 0.05 7.47
CA LEU A 55 -24.25 1.26 7.21
C LEU A 55 -25.19 2.43 6.92
N ILE A 56 -24.89 3.58 7.51
CA ILE A 56 -25.60 4.82 7.26
C ILE A 56 -24.82 5.59 6.20
N SER A 57 -25.47 5.84 5.06
CA SER A 57 -24.85 6.51 3.92
C SER A 57 -25.15 8.01 3.92
N ASP A 58 -24.41 8.77 3.07
CA ASP A 58 -24.73 10.17 2.84
C ASP A 58 -25.89 10.35 1.86
N ASP A 59 -26.20 9.33 1.05
CA ASP A 59 -27.21 9.40 0.00
C ASP A 59 -28.61 8.98 0.46
N GLN A 60 -28.72 8.22 1.54
CA GLN A 60 -29.98 7.70 2.07
C GLN A 60 -30.10 8.00 3.56
N PRO A 61 -30.94 8.96 3.96
CA PRO A 61 -31.19 9.23 5.36
C PRO A 61 -31.85 8.05 6.07
N VAL A 62 -31.38 7.75 7.27
CA VAL A 62 -31.92 6.69 8.13
C VAL A 62 -32.63 7.30 9.32
N GLN A 63 -33.88 6.89 9.57
CA GLN A 63 -34.62 7.35 10.75
C GLN A 63 -34.09 6.62 12.00
N LEU A 64 -33.60 7.40 12.95
CA LEU A 64 -33.13 6.89 14.22
C LEU A 64 -34.29 6.76 15.23
N GLN A 65 -34.27 5.72 16.02
CA GLN A 65 -35.25 5.44 17.05
C GLN A 65 -34.61 5.50 18.44
N GLU A 66 -35.48 5.68 19.43
CA GLU A 66 -35.04 5.60 20.83
C GLU A 66 -34.43 4.24 21.14
N GLY A 67 -33.22 4.25 21.72
CA GLY A 67 -32.50 3.03 22.07
C GLY A 67 -31.64 2.46 20.93
N ASP A 68 -31.62 3.09 19.75
CA ASP A 68 -30.72 2.67 18.68
C ASP A 68 -29.26 2.66 19.15
N ARG A 69 -28.58 1.59 18.79
CA ARG A 69 -27.14 1.46 19.02
C ARG A 69 -26.40 1.77 17.75
N LEU A 70 -25.62 2.81 17.81
CA LEU A 70 -24.74 3.21 16.72
C LEU A 70 -23.31 2.81 17.04
N GLY A 71 -22.57 2.51 16.01
CA GLY A 71 -21.13 2.40 16.03
C GLY A 71 -20.56 3.21 14.88
N SER A 72 -19.29 3.44 14.91
CA SER A 72 -18.55 3.94 13.75
C SER A 72 -17.36 3.04 13.51
N VAL A 73 -17.17 2.66 12.28
CA VAL A 73 -15.90 2.13 11.81
C VAL A 73 -15.23 3.28 11.09
N THR A 74 -13.99 3.55 11.42
CA THR A 74 -13.20 4.37 10.52
C THR A 74 -13.26 3.66 9.19
N ARG A 75 -13.65 4.36 8.13
CA ARG A 75 -13.37 3.85 6.81
C ARG A 75 -11.86 3.62 6.75
N PHE A 76 -11.44 2.47 7.20
CA PHE A 76 -10.45 1.79 6.43
C PHE A 76 -11.19 1.48 5.10
N THR A 77 -11.35 2.49 4.24
CA THR A 77 -11.16 2.15 2.87
C THR A 77 -9.99 1.22 3.01
N ALA A 78 -10.14 -0.07 2.72
CA ALA A 78 -9.00 -0.81 2.22
C ALA A 78 -8.47 0.20 1.21
N ALA A 79 -7.62 1.10 1.69
CA ALA A 79 -7.04 2.14 0.91
C ALA A 79 -6.28 1.28 -0.04
N GLY A 80 -6.89 1.08 -1.18
CA GLY A 80 -6.19 0.48 -2.28
C GLY A 80 -4.89 1.23 -2.22
N PRO A 81 -3.78 0.59 -2.38
CA PRO A 81 -2.47 1.10 -2.02
C PRO A 81 -2.46 2.60 -2.22
N ARG A 82 -2.34 3.38 -1.16
CA ARG A 82 -2.30 4.85 -1.25
C ARG A 82 -0.92 5.22 -1.77
N VAL A 83 -0.66 4.73 -2.97
CA VAL A 83 0.52 5.15 -3.73
C VAL A 83 0.30 6.61 -4.05
N ASN A 84 1.26 7.46 -3.75
CA ASN A 84 1.23 8.84 -4.22
C ASN A 84 1.38 8.83 -5.75
N THR A 85 0.25 8.71 -6.44
CA THR A 85 0.18 8.54 -7.89
C THR A 85 0.88 9.66 -8.64
N GLN A 86 0.78 10.90 -8.16
CA GLN A 86 1.46 12.04 -8.76
C GLN A 86 2.98 11.83 -8.70
N ARG A 87 3.49 11.53 -7.52
CA ARG A 87 4.92 11.28 -7.31
C ARG A 87 5.42 10.11 -8.15
N VAL A 88 4.69 8.99 -8.15
CA VAL A 88 5.08 7.82 -8.97
C VAL A 88 5.14 8.19 -10.45
N ASN A 89 4.15 8.92 -10.96
CA ASN A 89 4.15 9.34 -12.36
C ASN A 89 5.31 10.29 -12.69
N GLU A 90 5.67 11.18 -11.79
CA GLU A 90 6.86 12.05 -11.95
C GLU A 90 8.15 11.22 -11.99
N GLU A 91 8.29 10.27 -11.09
CA GLU A 91 9.44 9.37 -11.03
C GLU A 91 9.53 8.43 -12.24
N LEU A 92 8.37 7.93 -12.76
CA LEU A 92 8.31 7.13 -13.98
C LEU A 92 8.77 7.92 -15.21
N ARG A 93 8.36 9.20 -15.33
CA ARG A 93 8.85 10.09 -16.40
C ARG A 93 10.37 10.28 -16.31
N LEU A 94 10.87 10.40 -15.09
CA LEU A 94 12.30 10.52 -14.87
C LEU A 94 13.05 9.23 -15.27
N LEU A 95 12.53 8.08 -14.88
CA LEU A 95 13.04 6.77 -15.31
C LEU A 95 13.05 6.64 -16.84
N GLU A 96 11.95 7.01 -17.48
CA GLU A 96 11.83 6.94 -18.94
C GLU A 96 12.82 7.88 -19.62
N SER A 97 13.15 9.03 -19.02
CA SER A 97 14.15 9.95 -19.56
C SER A 97 15.58 9.38 -19.54
N VAL A 98 15.92 8.53 -18.58
CA VAL A 98 17.24 7.90 -18.44
C VAL A 98 17.33 6.52 -19.10
N ALA A 99 16.19 5.86 -19.31
CA ALA A 99 16.08 4.56 -19.96
C ALA A 99 14.94 4.53 -21.00
N PRO A 100 15.04 5.30 -22.09
CA PRO A 100 13.96 5.48 -23.06
C PRO A 100 13.49 4.15 -23.67
N GLY A 101 12.16 3.91 -23.67
CA GLY A 101 11.53 2.73 -24.21
C GLY A 101 11.84 1.44 -23.47
N LYS A 102 12.39 1.52 -22.25
CA LYS A 102 12.73 0.35 -21.43
C LYS A 102 11.93 0.24 -20.13
N VAL A 103 11.11 1.23 -19.83
CA VAL A 103 10.31 1.26 -18.59
C VAL A 103 8.88 0.87 -18.90
N ASP A 104 8.39 -0.13 -18.22
CA ASP A 104 6.98 -0.54 -18.24
C ASP A 104 6.43 -0.51 -16.83
N TRP A 105 5.14 -0.30 -16.68
CA TRP A 105 4.45 -0.39 -15.39
C TRP A 105 3.04 -0.93 -15.51
N THR A 106 2.51 -1.45 -14.44
CA THR A 106 1.12 -1.90 -14.37
C THR A 106 0.17 -0.71 -14.16
N GLU A 107 -1.06 -0.80 -14.67
CA GLU A 107 -2.06 0.26 -14.54
C GLU A 107 -2.34 0.64 -13.08
N ASP A 108 -2.30 -0.34 -12.18
CA ASP A 108 -2.47 -0.18 -10.75
C ASP A 108 -1.21 0.33 -10.03
N LEU A 109 -0.13 0.61 -10.77
CA LEU A 109 1.17 1.08 -10.26
C LEU A 109 1.81 0.16 -9.21
N ASN A 110 1.40 -1.11 -9.13
CA ASN A 110 1.98 -2.06 -8.17
C ASN A 110 3.36 -2.57 -8.59
N TYR A 111 3.68 -2.48 -9.88
CA TYR A 111 4.93 -2.96 -10.43
C TYR A 111 5.50 -2.00 -11.46
N VAL A 112 6.82 -1.80 -11.38
CA VAL A 112 7.60 -1.08 -12.38
C VAL A 112 8.69 -2.01 -12.88
N ARG A 113 8.76 -2.22 -14.21
CA ARG A 113 9.75 -3.07 -14.86
C ARG A 113 10.71 -2.22 -15.68
N ILE A 114 12.00 -2.46 -15.48
CA ILE A 114 13.07 -1.91 -16.31
C ILE A 114 13.63 -3.06 -17.15
N ARG A 115 13.52 -2.96 -18.47
CA ARG A 115 14.06 -3.92 -19.42
C ARG A 115 15.55 -3.66 -19.70
N ASP A 116 16.27 -4.72 -19.98
CA ASP A 116 17.68 -4.67 -20.36
C ASP A 116 18.56 -3.84 -19.41
N TYR A 117 18.28 -3.94 -18.11
CA TYR A 117 19.10 -3.32 -17.08
C TYR A 117 20.51 -3.89 -17.15
N ARG A 118 21.50 -3.02 -17.35
CA ARG A 118 22.88 -3.46 -17.49
C ARG A 118 23.50 -3.85 -16.16
N LEU A 119 23.93 -5.11 -16.08
CA LEU A 119 24.65 -5.62 -14.93
C LEU A 119 26.10 -5.14 -14.91
N PRO A 120 26.74 -5.04 -13.74
CA PRO A 120 28.17 -4.81 -13.65
C PRO A 120 28.99 -5.86 -14.41
N SER A 121 30.26 -5.57 -14.66
CA SER A 121 31.14 -6.56 -15.30
C SER A 121 31.28 -7.83 -14.46
N GLY A 122 31.43 -8.94 -15.13
CA GLY A 122 31.56 -10.26 -14.50
C GLY A 122 30.26 -11.02 -14.35
N TYR A 123 29.15 -10.46 -14.80
CA TYR A 123 27.86 -11.15 -14.84
C TYR A 123 27.56 -11.83 -16.15
N LYS A 124 26.74 -12.88 -16.10
CA LYS A 124 26.15 -13.56 -17.26
C LYS A 124 24.68 -13.86 -16.97
N PRO A 125 23.74 -13.40 -17.81
CA PRO A 125 23.93 -12.49 -18.96
C PRO A 125 24.44 -11.10 -18.54
N GLU A 126 24.79 -10.23 -19.50
CA GLU A 126 25.25 -8.85 -19.22
C GLU A 126 24.11 -7.89 -18.88
N THR A 127 22.89 -8.28 -19.22
CA THR A 127 21.66 -7.52 -18.92
C THR A 127 20.63 -8.39 -18.26
N THR A 128 19.70 -7.77 -17.53
CA THR A 128 18.56 -8.43 -16.90
C THR A 128 17.35 -7.51 -16.95
N ASN A 129 16.16 -8.07 -16.78
CA ASN A 129 15.01 -7.26 -16.43
C ASN A 129 14.96 -7.10 -14.91
N VAL A 130 14.62 -5.90 -14.46
CA VAL A 130 14.40 -5.59 -13.05
C VAL A 130 12.93 -5.26 -12.87
N LEU A 131 12.26 -5.95 -11.97
CA LEU A 131 10.89 -5.69 -11.58
C LEU A 131 10.89 -5.16 -10.14
N ILE A 132 10.49 -3.93 -9.95
CA ILE A 132 10.37 -3.29 -8.65
C ILE A 132 8.92 -3.40 -8.19
N VAL A 133 8.70 -3.85 -6.96
CA VAL A 133 7.40 -3.84 -6.30
C VAL A 133 7.21 -2.49 -5.64
N VAL A 134 6.16 -1.79 -6.04
CA VAL A 134 5.78 -0.52 -5.42
C VAL A 134 4.94 -0.84 -4.19
N PRO A 135 5.41 -0.54 -2.98
CA PRO A 135 4.66 -0.85 -1.77
C PRO A 135 3.47 0.08 -1.59
N ASP A 136 2.48 -0.40 -0.86
CA ASP A 136 1.40 0.46 -0.38
C ASP A 136 2.00 1.64 0.39
N ASN A 137 1.43 2.82 0.23
CA ASN A 137 1.92 4.06 0.79
C ASN A 137 3.32 4.52 0.27
N TYR A 138 3.74 4.06 -0.90
CA TYR A 138 4.90 4.64 -1.57
C TYR A 138 4.70 6.13 -1.85
N GLY A 139 5.73 6.91 -1.57
CA GLY A 139 5.64 8.38 -1.63
C GLY A 139 5.19 9.05 -0.33
N PHE A 140 4.83 8.26 0.69
CA PHE A 140 4.51 8.71 2.04
C PHE A 140 5.53 8.21 3.08
N GLY A 141 6.79 8.05 2.65
CA GLY A 141 7.89 7.63 3.54
C GLY A 141 8.16 6.12 3.56
N VAL A 142 7.35 5.32 2.86
CA VAL A 142 7.61 3.87 2.74
C VAL A 142 8.67 3.63 1.67
N PRO A 143 9.78 2.95 2.00
CA PRO A 143 10.86 2.68 1.06
C PRO A 143 10.51 1.59 0.05
N LEU A 144 11.16 1.66 -1.13
CA LEU A 144 11.26 0.51 -2.01
C LEU A 144 12.18 -0.53 -1.36
N ARG A 145 11.74 -1.78 -1.31
CA ARG A 145 12.49 -2.87 -0.66
C ARG A 145 12.50 -4.15 -1.47
N GLU A 146 11.56 -4.29 -2.36
CA GLU A 146 11.36 -5.54 -3.09
C GLU A 146 11.63 -5.34 -4.57
N SER A 147 12.55 -6.11 -5.08
CA SER A 147 12.75 -6.25 -6.52
C SER A 147 12.93 -7.70 -6.93
N TYR A 148 12.72 -7.94 -8.18
CA TYR A 148 12.93 -9.23 -8.82
C TYR A 148 13.77 -9.02 -10.08
N ILE A 149 14.59 -9.99 -10.39
CA ILE A 149 15.39 -10.02 -11.62
C ILE A 149 15.17 -11.35 -12.34
N ASP A 150 15.63 -11.42 -13.60
CA ASP A 150 15.53 -12.66 -14.37
C ASP A 150 16.22 -13.84 -13.66
N PRO A 151 15.73 -15.06 -13.86
CA PRO A 151 16.39 -16.26 -13.35
C PRO A 151 17.71 -16.50 -14.10
N ASN A 152 18.55 -17.37 -13.54
CA ASN A 152 19.80 -17.84 -14.16
C ASN A 152 20.93 -16.83 -14.28
N ILE A 153 20.86 -15.72 -13.56
CA ILE A 153 21.99 -14.80 -13.47
C ILE A 153 23.12 -15.45 -12.66
N ARG A 154 24.34 -15.33 -13.17
CA ARG A 154 25.55 -15.87 -12.52
C ARG A 154 26.60 -14.79 -12.46
N LEU A 155 27.45 -14.86 -11.44
CA LEU A 155 28.60 -14.00 -11.25
C LEU A 155 29.89 -14.82 -11.37
N GLN A 156 30.87 -14.33 -12.12
CA GLN A 156 32.16 -14.94 -12.22
C GLN A 156 33.02 -14.62 -10.99
N ARG A 157 33.44 -15.65 -10.28
CA ARG A 157 34.30 -15.52 -9.11
C ARG A 157 35.38 -16.63 -9.13
N GLY A 158 36.66 -16.22 -9.08
CA GLY A 158 37.76 -17.16 -9.11
C GLY A 158 37.76 -18.07 -10.35
N GLY A 159 37.36 -17.55 -11.50
CA GLY A 159 37.26 -18.29 -12.76
C GLY A 159 36.04 -19.20 -12.89
N ARG A 160 35.14 -19.22 -11.92
CA ARG A 160 33.94 -20.07 -11.94
C ARG A 160 32.67 -19.19 -11.91
N TRP A 161 31.58 -19.70 -12.53
CA TRP A 161 30.26 -19.08 -12.45
C TRP A 161 29.55 -19.54 -11.18
N THR A 162 29.18 -18.57 -10.34
CA THR A 162 28.51 -18.81 -9.03
C THR A 162 27.16 -18.13 -8.99
N GLU A 163 26.31 -18.60 -8.10
CA GLU A 163 25.07 -17.87 -7.75
C GLU A 163 25.42 -16.57 -7.02
N ILE A 164 24.53 -15.60 -7.13
CA ILE A 164 24.67 -14.33 -6.45
C ILE A 164 24.10 -14.50 -5.02
N PRO A 165 24.75 -13.98 -3.95
CA PRO A 165 24.13 -13.91 -2.64
C PRO A 165 22.88 -13.02 -2.68
N HIS A 166 21.96 -13.19 -1.73
CA HIS A 166 20.68 -12.46 -1.66
C HIS A 166 19.75 -12.62 -2.89
N TYR A 167 19.92 -13.69 -3.62
CA TYR A 167 19.19 -14.02 -4.83
C TYR A 167 18.37 -15.29 -4.57
N PHE A 168 17.10 -15.12 -4.24
CA PHE A 168 16.29 -16.20 -3.68
C PHE A 168 15.16 -16.65 -4.59
N ASP A 169 14.85 -17.94 -4.50
CA ASP A 169 13.54 -18.44 -4.87
C ASP A 169 12.52 -18.03 -3.79
N LYS A 170 11.75 -17.01 -4.06
CA LYS A 170 10.85 -16.43 -3.07
C LYS A 170 9.75 -17.38 -2.59
N GLU A 171 9.38 -18.38 -3.38
CA GLU A 171 8.39 -19.37 -2.95
C GLU A 171 8.86 -20.14 -1.71
N LYS A 172 10.16 -20.37 -1.59
CA LYS A 172 10.75 -21.04 -0.43
C LYS A 172 10.92 -20.10 0.77
N THR A 173 11.23 -18.83 0.51
CA THR A 173 11.67 -17.90 1.56
C THR A 173 10.52 -17.04 2.09
N PHE A 174 9.53 -16.66 1.26
CA PHE A 174 8.50 -15.69 1.61
C PHE A 174 7.08 -16.14 1.22
N ALA A 175 6.78 -17.43 1.34
CA ALA A 175 5.52 -18.06 0.92
C ALA A 175 4.24 -17.42 1.53
N LYS A 176 4.37 -16.54 2.51
CA LYS A 176 3.24 -15.92 3.21
C LYS A 176 2.65 -14.67 2.51
N THR A 177 3.32 -14.09 1.54
CA THR A 177 2.83 -12.90 0.85
C THR A 177 2.30 -13.23 -0.55
N LYS A 178 1.11 -12.70 -0.90
CA LYS A 178 0.51 -12.89 -2.24
C LYS A 178 1.44 -12.46 -3.38
N ARG A 179 2.37 -11.53 -3.12
CA ARG A 179 3.35 -10.99 -4.07
C ARG A 179 4.56 -11.91 -4.28
N ALA A 180 4.69 -12.96 -3.48
CA ALA A 180 5.83 -13.88 -3.51
C ALA A 180 5.87 -14.81 -4.73
N ARG A 181 4.83 -14.84 -5.57
CA ARG A 181 4.65 -15.85 -6.62
C ARG A 181 4.75 -15.27 -8.03
N LEU A 182 5.81 -14.56 -8.31
CA LEU A 182 6.09 -14.10 -9.67
C LEU A 182 6.83 -15.23 -10.40
N LYS A 183 6.07 -16.09 -11.09
CA LYS A 183 6.63 -17.19 -11.87
C LYS A 183 7.62 -16.64 -12.92
N GLY A 184 8.81 -17.22 -12.97
CA GLY A 184 9.86 -16.81 -13.90
C GLY A 184 10.73 -15.66 -13.41
N TRP A 185 10.60 -15.24 -12.17
CA TRP A 185 11.40 -14.21 -11.54
C TRP A 185 12.12 -14.72 -10.30
N ARG A 186 13.23 -14.12 -9.96
CA ARG A 186 13.95 -14.34 -8.72
C ARG A 186 13.95 -13.09 -7.85
N PHE A 187 13.67 -13.25 -6.58
CA PHE A 187 13.70 -12.18 -5.61
C PHE A 187 15.13 -11.73 -5.33
N MET A 188 15.35 -10.43 -5.39
CA MET A 188 16.59 -9.79 -4.99
C MET A 188 16.34 -8.98 -3.71
N CYS A 189 16.96 -9.41 -2.62
CA CYS A 189 16.87 -8.69 -1.35
C CYS A 189 17.92 -7.59 -1.33
N VAL A 190 17.47 -6.34 -1.52
CA VAL A 190 18.31 -5.14 -1.39
C VAL A 190 17.67 -4.25 -0.36
N GLU A 191 18.30 -4.09 0.79
CA GLU A 191 17.84 -3.21 1.85
C GLU A 191 18.69 -1.94 1.88
N PHE A 192 18.03 -0.82 2.13
CA PHE A 192 18.68 0.48 2.31
C PHE A 192 18.59 0.87 3.79
N ASP A 193 19.72 1.09 4.43
CA ASP A 193 19.77 1.49 5.84
C ASP A 193 19.05 2.80 6.14
N ARG A 194 18.96 3.68 5.15
CA ARG A 194 18.35 5.00 5.29
C ARG A 194 17.64 5.41 4.02
N TRP A 195 16.32 5.22 4.01
CA TRP A 195 15.46 5.76 2.97
C TRP A 195 14.94 7.14 3.39
N LYS A 196 15.16 8.14 2.54
CA LYS A 196 14.75 9.53 2.78
C LYS A 196 13.53 9.88 1.91
N SER A 197 12.83 10.95 2.27
CA SER A 197 11.66 11.41 1.53
C SER A 197 11.94 11.82 0.07
N GLY A 198 13.19 12.17 -0.25
CA GLY A 198 13.63 12.49 -1.61
C GLY A 198 14.12 11.29 -2.44
N ASP A 199 14.22 10.09 -1.83
CA ASP A 199 14.68 8.90 -2.53
C ASP A 199 13.58 8.39 -3.48
N SER A 200 13.99 7.83 -4.61
CA SER A 200 13.14 7.52 -5.76
C SER A 200 13.50 6.17 -6.37
N PHE A 201 12.81 5.78 -7.44
CA PHE A 201 13.21 4.62 -8.26
C PHE A 201 14.65 4.70 -8.73
N LEU A 202 15.16 5.88 -9.09
CA LEU A 202 16.55 6.05 -9.48
C LEU A 202 17.49 5.76 -8.31
N THR A 203 17.20 6.28 -7.12
CA THR A 203 17.97 5.97 -5.91
C THR A 203 17.99 4.46 -5.64
N TYR A 204 16.85 3.80 -5.84
CA TYR A 204 16.76 2.34 -5.68
C TYR A 204 17.64 1.60 -6.70
N LEU A 205 17.61 1.99 -7.97
CA LEU A 205 18.42 1.37 -9.02
C LEU A 205 19.91 1.61 -8.80
N ASP A 206 20.31 2.79 -8.32
CA ASP A 206 21.69 3.06 -7.95
C ASP A 206 22.15 2.17 -6.79
N GLY A 207 21.33 2.01 -5.77
CA GLY A 207 21.59 1.08 -4.68
C GLY A 207 21.68 -0.38 -5.13
N LEU A 208 20.77 -0.81 -6.02
CA LEU A 208 20.84 -2.13 -6.65
C LEU A 208 22.13 -2.32 -7.43
N ARG A 209 22.57 -1.30 -8.18
CA ARG A 209 23.84 -1.32 -8.92
C ARG A 209 25.05 -1.44 -8.00
N LEU A 210 25.05 -0.67 -6.92
CA LEU A 210 26.12 -0.75 -5.91
C LEU A 210 26.17 -2.15 -5.26
N PHE A 211 25.03 -2.69 -4.89
CA PHE A 211 24.92 -4.05 -4.37
C PHE A 211 25.48 -5.07 -5.37
N LEU A 212 25.03 -5.02 -6.61
CA LEU A 212 25.47 -5.95 -7.66
C LEU A 212 26.96 -5.80 -8.01
N SER A 213 27.57 -4.62 -7.75
CA SER A 213 29.01 -4.41 -7.97
C SER A 213 29.88 -5.18 -6.96
N ASP A 214 29.38 -5.40 -5.74
CA ASP A 214 30.05 -6.23 -4.72
C ASP A 214 29.02 -6.91 -3.81
N PRO A 215 28.33 -7.94 -4.32
CA PRO A 215 27.23 -8.57 -3.60
C PRO A 215 27.66 -9.38 -2.37
N TYR A 216 28.98 -9.61 -2.21
CA TYR A 216 29.53 -10.31 -1.05
C TYR A 216 29.94 -9.39 0.10
N ARG A 217 29.90 -8.08 -0.13
CA ARG A 217 30.23 -7.09 0.91
C ARG A 217 29.16 -7.01 2.00
N TYR A 218 27.93 -7.35 1.65
CA TYR A 218 26.79 -7.29 2.57
C TYR A 218 26.47 -8.71 3.06
N PRO A 219 27.06 -9.13 4.21
CA PRO A 219 26.74 -10.43 4.77
C PRO A 219 25.26 -10.48 5.16
N HIS A 220 24.62 -11.67 4.99
CA HIS A 220 23.26 -11.89 5.46
C HIS A 220 23.19 -11.54 6.96
N GLN A 221 22.40 -10.53 7.30
CA GLN A 221 21.85 -10.42 8.65
C GLN A 221 20.64 -11.36 8.68
N HIS A 222 20.81 -12.51 9.32
CA HIS A 222 19.76 -13.47 9.60
C HIS A 222 18.94 -13.04 10.81
#